data_b61dbe5c6c552c1e091844915d962708
#
_entry.id   b61dbe5c6c552c1e091844915d962708
#
_cell.length_a   1.000
_cell.length_b   1.000
_cell.length_c   1.000
_cell.angle_alpha   90.00
_cell.angle_beta   90.00
_cell.angle_gamma   90.00
#
_symmetry.space_group_name_H-M   'P 1'
#
loop_
_entity.id
_entity.type
_entity.pdbx_description
1 polymer ?
#
loop_
_entity_poly.entity_id
_entity_poly.type
_entity_poly.pdbx_seq_one_letter_code
_entity_poly.pdbx_strand_id
1 'polypeptide(L)'
;MKETSVKRYDIYLYNFGENKGSIQSGLRPVLVIQDDRMNANSPTTIVAAITTAAKKLYLPSHVFLGQEYGLEQPSMVMMEQIRVVNQADLRQYIGQVSDDHTRRVIANSIKKTMGLWNYEPKDKTTIRCLCPRCLEAYKESGEYLVRRLDPFQKAKDTCDLCHSTGWDYVVTARKFKCSEKSNSSSK
;
A
#
# COMPACT_ATOMS: atom_id res chain seq x y z
N MET A 1 -28.74 17.07 19.68
CA MET A 1 -28.16 16.18 18.67
C MET A 1 -26.66 16.14 18.93
N LYS A 2 -26.06 14.99 19.27
CA LYS A 2 -24.61 14.87 19.38
C LYS A 2 -24.04 15.09 17.97
N GLU A 3 -23.30 16.18 17.77
CA GLU A 3 -22.44 16.30 16.61
C GLU A 3 -21.46 15.10 16.64
N THR A 4 -21.68 14.15 15.78
CA THR A 4 -20.73 13.06 15.55
C THR A 4 -19.52 13.69 14.86
N SER A 5 -18.47 14.01 15.62
CA SER A 5 -17.24 14.56 15.04
C SER A 5 -16.67 13.56 14.06
N VAL A 6 -16.33 14.03 12.87
CA VAL A 6 -15.68 13.25 11.81
C VAL A 6 -14.36 12.68 12.35
N LYS A 7 -14.16 11.38 12.19
CA LYS A 7 -12.96 10.68 12.67
C LYS A 7 -12.15 10.08 11.53
N ARG A 8 -10.89 9.94 11.77
CA ARG A 8 -10.00 9.23 10.85
C ARG A 8 -10.48 7.79 10.65
N TYR A 9 -10.45 7.34 9.42
CA TYR A 9 -10.93 6.03 8.96
C TYR A 9 -12.45 5.89 8.87
N ASP A 10 -13.22 6.94 9.13
CA ASP A 10 -14.64 6.98 8.79
C ASP A 10 -14.84 7.01 7.28
N ILE A 11 -15.94 6.42 6.83
CA ILE A 11 -16.35 6.39 5.42
C ILE A 11 -17.67 7.15 5.31
N TYR A 12 -17.69 8.13 4.40
CA TYR A 12 -18.87 8.94 4.11
C TYR A 12 -19.16 8.98 2.61
N LEU A 13 -20.38 9.31 2.23
CA LEU A 13 -20.70 9.75 0.88
C LEU A 13 -20.26 11.21 0.69
N TYR A 14 -19.60 11.50 -0.43
CA TYR A 14 -19.21 12.85 -0.83
C TYR A 14 -19.46 13.05 -2.33
N ASN A 15 -19.93 14.24 -2.70
CA ASN A 15 -20.14 14.59 -4.10
C ASN A 15 -18.96 15.40 -4.63
N PHE A 16 -18.16 14.80 -5.48
CA PHE A 16 -16.99 15.43 -6.11
C PHE A 16 -17.36 16.48 -7.16
N GLY A 17 -18.65 16.58 -7.54
CA GLY A 17 -19.09 17.39 -8.68
C GLY A 17 -18.63 16.80 -10.01
N GLU A 18 -18.56 17.65 -11.03
CA GLU A 18 -18.05 17.29 -12.35
C GLU A 18 -16.56 17.63 -12.44
N ASN A 19 -15.74 16.65 -12.77
CA ASN A 19 -14.31 16.82 -12.98
C ASN A 19 -13.92 16.29 -14.36
N LYS A 20 -12.80 16.77 -14.91
CA LYS A 20 -12.30 16.32 -16.22
C LYS A 20 -11.22 15.25 -16.07
N GLY A 21 -11.14 14.36 -17.04
CA GLY A 21 -10.10 13.36 -17.16
C GLY A 21 -10.19 12.26 -16.11
N SER A 22 -9.09 11.96 -15.44
CA SER A 22 -8.97 10.86 -14.46
C SER A 22 -9.32 11.25 -13.03
N ILE A 23 -9.66 12.52 -12.78
CA ILE A 23 -10.09 12.99 -11.46
C ILE A 23 -11.48 12.43 -11.15
N GLN A 24 -11.64 11.91 -9.91
CA GLN A 24 -12.92 11.31 -9.51
C GLN A 24 -14.06 12.32 -9.52
N SER A 25 -15.23 11.91 -10.02
CA SER A 25 -16.42 12.75 -10.22
C SER A 25 -17.65 12.10 -9.61
N GLY A 26 -18.69 12.90 -9.37
CA GLY A 26 -20.00 12.45 -8.92
C GLY A 26 -20.04 12.05 -7.44
N LEU A 27 -21.18 11.46 -7.03
CA LEU A 27 -21.40 11.00 -5.67
C LEU A 27 -20.73 9.63 -5.47
N ARG A 28 -19.87 9.52 -4.48
CA ARG A 28 -19.18 8.26 -4.15
C ARG A 28 -18.66 8.22 -2.73
N PRO A 29 -18.35 7.03 -2.22
CA PRO A 29 -17.73 6.90 -0.91
C PRO A 29 -16.34 7.53 -0.87
N VAL A 30 -15.99 8.09 0.28
CA VAL A 30 -14.67 8.64 0.61
C VAL A 30 -14.22 8.13 1.97
N LEU A 31 -12.93 7.90 2.13
CA LEU A 31 -12.29 7.57 3.40
C LEU A 31 -11.67 8.83 3.99
N VAL A 32 -11.99 9.14 5.24
CA VAL A 32 -11.32 10.20 6.01
C VAL A 32 -9.92 9.74 6.40
N ILE A 33 -8.90 10.51 6.03
CA ILE A 33 -7.49 10.18 6.31
C ILE A 33 -6.80 11.18 7.23
N GLN A 34 -7.42 12.35 7.49
CA GLN A 34 -6.89 13.36 8.42
C GLN A 34 -6.90 12.86 9.86
N ASP A 35 -5.91 13.26 10.65
CA ASP A 35 -5.81 12.96 12.09
C ASP A 35 -6.99 13.53 12.90
N ASP A 36 -7.43 12.80 13.92
CA ASP A 36 -8.61 13.16 14.73
C ASP A 36 -8.47 14.50 15.43
N ARG A 37 -7.27 14.84 15.89
CA ARG A 37 -7.01 16.15 16.55
C ARG A 37 -7.18 17.30 15.58
N MET A 38 -6.81 17.09 14.30
CA MET A 38 -7.03 18.09 13.25
C MET A 38 -8.51 18.16 12.88
N ASN A 39 -9.19 17.01 12.79
CA ASN A 39 -10.64 16.96 12.51
C ASN A 39 -11.45 17.69 13.60
N ALA A 40 -11.06 17.57 14.86
CA ALA A 40 -11.73 18.23 15.99
C ALA A 40 -11.55 19.75 16.02
N ASN A 41 -10.50 20.28 15.38
CA ASN A 41 -10.12 21.69 15.45
C ASN A 41 -10.21 22.41 14.09
N SER A 42 -10.77 21.79 13.07
CA SER A 42 -10.89 22.35 11.71
C SER A 42 -12.27 22.10 11.14
N PRO A 43 -12.88 23.04 10.42
CA PRO A 43 -14.11 22.80 9.66
C PRO A 43 -13.87 21.92 8.41
N THR A 44 -12.61 21.65 8.06
CA THR A 44 -12.24 20.85 6.89
C THR A 44 -11.62 19.52 7.31
N THR A 45 -11.64 18.56 6.39
CA THR A 45 -10.95 17.28 6.53
C THR A 45 -10.30 16.86 5.22
N ILE A 46 -9.40 15.89 5.29
CA ILE A 46 -8.76 15.30 4.11
C ILE A 46 -9.38 13.93 3.87
N VAL A 47 -9.83 13.71 2.64
CA VAL A 47 -10.45 12.45 2.22
C VAL A 47 -9.73 11.84 1.02
N ALA A 48 -9.80 10.52 0.89
CA ALA A 48 -9.38 9.76 -0.29
C ALA A 48 -10.60 9.13 -0.96
N ALA A 49 -10.68 9.19 -2.28
CA ALA A 49 -11.81 8.65 -3.02
C ALA A 49 -11.83 7.11 -3.00
N ILE A 50 -13.03 6.53 -2.91
CA ILE A 50 -13.27 5.09 -2.98
C ILE A 50 -13.97 4.77 -4.30
N THR A 51 -13.59 3.67 -4.95
CA THR A 51 -14.17 3.20 -6.21
C THR A 51 -14.41 1.70 -6.19
N THR A 52 -15.50 1.25 -6.81
CA THR A 52 -15.79 -0.17 -7.06
C THR A 52 -15.03 -0.72 -8.26
N ALA A 53 -14.48 0.15 -9.13
CA ALA A 53 -13.70 -0.27 -10.27
C ALA A 53 -12.32 -0.80 -9.82
N ALA A 54 -12.22 -2.09 -9.60
CA ALA A 54 -11.00 -2.80 -9.20
C ALA A 54 -9.97 -2.85 -10.35
N LYS A 55 -9.50 -1.68 -10.80
CA LYS A 55 -8.43 -1.56 -11.79
C LYS A 55 -7.10 -1.33 -11.08
N LYS A 56 -6.06 -2.06 -11.48
CA LYS A 56 -4.68 -1.85 -10.99
C LYS A 56 -4.51 -2.05 -9.47
N LEU A 57 -5.03 -3.16 -8.93
CA LEU A 57 -4.88 -3.54 -7.51
C LEU A 57 -3.42 -3.62 -7.01
N TYR A 58 -2.45 -3.67 -7.93
CA TYR A 58 -1.02 -3.76 -7.62
C TYR A 58 -0.37 -2.40 -7.31
N LEU A 59 -1.08 -1.28 -7.48
CA LEU A 59 -0.51 0.02 -7.19
C LEU A 59 -0.34 0.20 -5.67
N PRO A 60 0.82 0.70 -5.20
CA PRO A 60 1.07 0.92 -3.78
C PRO A 60 0.17 1.99 -3.14
N SER A 61 -0.48 2.81 -3.98
CA SER A 61 -1.46 3.84 -3.58
C SER A 61 -2.88 3.29 -3.41
N HIS A 62 -3.14 2.04 -3.81
CA HIS A 62 -4.46 1.43 -3.76
C HIS A 62 -4.59 0.50 -2.54
N VAL A 63 -5.69 0.64 -1.79
CA VAL A 63 -6.00 -0.23 -0.65
C VAL A 63 -7.38 -0.82 -0.84
N PHE A 64 -7.46 -2.15 -0.81
CA PHE A 64 -8.73 -2.87 -0.89
C PHE A 64 -9.52 -2.73 0.41
N LEU A 65 -10.82 -2.47 0.29
CA LEU A 65 -11.78 -2.44 1.38
C LEU A 65 -12.94 -3.39 1.06
N GLY A 66 -13.23 -4.30 1.97
CA GLY A 66 -14.38 -5.20 1.87
C GLY A 66 -15.68 -4.53 2.32
N GLN A 67 -16.76 -5.31 2.25
CA GLN A 67 -18.10 -4.88 2.67
C GLN A 67 -18.25 -4.77 4.20
N GLU A 68 -17.34 -5.37 4.96
CA GLU A 68 -17.30 -5.33 6.43
C GLU A 68 -17.19 -3.92 6.99
N TYR A 69 -16.78 -2.94 6.18
CA TYR A 69 -16.72 -1.53 6.55
C TYR A 69 -17.95 -0.71 6.15
N GLY A 70 -19.07 -1.38 5.81
CA GLY A 70 -20.35 -0.76 5.45
C GLY A 70 -20.51 -0.42 3.98
N LEU A 71 -19.54 -0.76 3.14
CA LEU A 71 -19.62 -0.56 1.70
C LEU A 71 -20.57 -1.57 1.05
N GLU A 72 -21.36 -1.15 0.05
CA GLU A 72 -22.31 -2.02 -0.67
C GLU A 72 -21.57 -3.12 -1.47
N GLN A 73 -20.39 -2.82 -1.95
CA GLN A 73 -19.55 -3.72 -2.75
C GLN A 73 -18.09 -3.62 -2.34
N PRO A 74 -17.30 -4.70 -2.52
CA PRO A 74 -15.86 -4.63 -2.38
C PRO A 74 -15.29 -3.49 -3.24
N SER A 75 -14.50 -2.65 -2.64
CA SER A 75 -14.08 -1.38 -3.22
C SER A 75 -12.60 -1.14 -2.97
N MET A 76 -12.08 -0.05 -3.51
CA MET A 76 -10.68 0.30 -3.41
C MET A 76 -10.54 1.79 -3.10
N VAL A 77 -9.76 2.11 -2.07
CA VAL A 77 -9.35 3.50 -1.79
C VAL A 77 -8.16 3.85 -2.68
N MET A 78 -8.20 5.03 -3.27
CA MET A 78 -7.13 5.55 -4.12
C MET A 78 -6.43 6.72 -3.42
N MET A 79 -5.23 6.47 -2.87
CA MET A 79 -4.49 7.49 -2.12
C MET A 79 -3.90 8.59 -3.01
N GLU A 80 -3.85 8.40 -4.32
CA GLU A 80 -3.52 9.45 -5.29
C GLU A 80 -4.71 10.38 -5.60
N GLN A 81 -5.93 10.04 -5.14
CA GLN A 81 -7.14 10.84 -5.30
C GLN A 81 -7.56 11.51 -3.98
N ILE A 82 -6.59 12.17 -3.34
CA ILE A 82 -6.79 12.89 -2.08
C ILE A 82 -7.38 14.28 -2.35
N ARG A 83 -8.31 14.71 -1.49
CA ARG A 83 -8.94 16.03 -1.56
C ARG A 83 -9.17 16.60 -0.17
N VAL A 84 -9.03 17.92 -0.02
CA VAL A 84 -9.54 18.67 1.13
C VAL A 84 -11.00 19.00 0.88
N VAL A 85 -11.86 18.75 1.87
CA VAL A 85 -13.30 18.99 1.80
C VAL A 85 -13.79 19.64 3.11
N ASN A 86 -14.90 20.37 3.07
CA ASN A 86 -15.55 20.80 4.33
C ASN A 86 -16.20 19.57 4.98
N GLN A 87 -16.10 19.46 6.29
CA GLN A 87 -16.76 18.39 7.03
C GLN A 87 -18.29 18.44 6.83
N ALA A 88 -18.86 19.63 6.71
CA ALA A 88 -20.29 19.86 6.45
C ALA A 88 -20.78 19.32 5.09
N ASP A 89 -19.87 19.14 4.12
CA ASP A 89 -20.20 18.59 2.80
C ASP A 89 -20.19 17.05 2.77
N LEU A 90 -19.69 16.42 3.84
CA LEU A 90 -19.80 14.97 4.03
C LEU A 90 -21.27 14.62 4.27
N ARG A 91 -21.79 13.74 3.44
CA ARG A 91 -23.20 13.34 3.50
C ARG A 91 -23.40 12.15 4.43
N GLN A 92 -24.04 11.11 3.98
CA GLN A 92 -24.34 9.91 4.75
C GLN A 92 -23.05 9.22 5.25
N TYR A 93 -23.02 8.94 6.56
CA TYR A 93 -22.04 8.02 7.15
C TYR A 93 -22.32 6.59 6.67
N ILE A 94 -21.29 5.90 6.18
CA ILE A 94 -21.38 4.54 5.66
C ILE A 94 -20.86 3.55 6.69
N GLY A 95 -19.68 3.82 7.26
CA GLY A 95 -19.03 2.93 8.21
C GLY A 95 -17.61 3.39 8.54
N GLN A 96 -16.81 2.51 9.13
CA GLN A 96 -15.45 2.82 9.55
C GLN A 96 -14.52 1.61 9.33
N VAL A 97 -13.29 1.88 8.93
CA VAL A 97 -12.24 0.85 8.98
C VAL A 97 -11.82 0.65 10.43
N SER A 98 -12.21 -0.48 11.02
CA SER A 98 -12.07 -0.74 12.46
C SER A 98 -10.84 -1.55 12.82
N ASP A 99 -10.31 -2.38 11.92
CA ASP A 99 -9.17 -3.27 12.22
C ASP A 99 -7.81 -2.60 12.03
N ASP A 100 -6.87 -2.95 12.89
CA ASP A 100 -5.53 -2.36 12.92
C ASP A 100 -4.66 -2.75 11.72
N HIS A 101 -4.93 -3.90 11.09
CA HIS A 101 -4.17 -4.33 9.93
C HIS A 101 -4.44 -3.40 8.75
N THR A 102 -5.73 -3.21 8.39
CA THR A 102 -6.14 -2.35 7.28
C THR A 102 -5.78 -0.88 7.56
N ARG A 103 -5.92 -0.40 8.80
CA ARG A 103 -5.45 0.93 9.20
C ARG A 103 -3.95 1.12 8.94
N ARG A 104 -3.12 0.13 9.25
CA ARG A 104 -1.66 0.17 8.95
C ARG A 104 -1.39 0.14 7.45
N VAL A 105 -2.13 -0.66 6.69
CA VAL A 105 -2.02 -0.70 5.22
C VAL A 105 -2.34 0.67 4.63
N ILE A 106 -3.44 1.31 5.07
CA ILE A 106 -3.83 2.67 4.66
C ILE A 106 -2.72 3.68 5.00
N ALA A 107 -2.22 3.68 6.23
CA ALA A 107 -1.17 4.61 6.66
C ALA A 107 0.12 4.45 5.84
N ASN A 108 0.50 3.21 5.52
CA ASN A 108 1.67 2.92 4.68
C ASN A 108 1.44 3.33 3.23
N SER A 109 0.22 3.14 2.70
CA SER A 109 -0.14 3.57 1.36
C SER A 109 -0.06 5.10 1.22
N ILE A 110 -0.56 5.86 2.21
CA ILE A 110 -0.41 7.33 2.27
C ILE A 110 1.07 7.73 2.23
N LYS A 111 1.92 7.13 3.08
CA LYS A 111 3.35 7.41 3.11
C LYS A 111 4.02 7.15 1.76
N LYS A 112 3.68 6.05 1.10
CA LYS A 112 4.21 5.72 -0.23
C LYS A 112 3.77 6.72 -1.29
N THR A 113 2.48 7.06 -1.30
CA THR A 113 1.92 8.01 -2.29
C THR A 113 2.53 9.41 -2.15
N MET A 114 2.81 9.83 -0.91
CA MET A 114 3.40 11.15 -0.62
C MET A 114 4.94 11.16 -0.68
N GLY A 115 5.58 10.05 -1.05
CA GLY A 115 7.04 9.96 -1.06
C GLY A 115 7.69 10.01 0.33
N LEU A 116 6.90 9.84 1.40
CA LEU A 116 7.38 9.83 2.77
C LEU A 116 7.84 8.45 3.23
N TRP A 117 7.71 7.46 2.39
CA TRP A 117 8.22 6.12 2.61
C TRP A 117 9.67 6.09 2.18
N ASN A 118 10.57 6.30 3.12
CA ASN A 118 11.98 5.99 2.91
C ASN A 118 12.08 4.47 2.83
N TYR A 119 12.01 3.94 1.61
CA TYR A 119 12.43 2.59 1.34
C TYR A 119 13.98 2.61 1.35
N GLU A 120 14.54 2.67 2.54
CA GLU A 120 15.88 2.12 2.71
C GLU A 120 15.68 0.60 2.58
N PRO A 121 16.24 -0.02 1.54
CA PRO A 121 16.24 -1.47 1.47
C PRO A 121 16.93 -1.95 2.75
N LYS A 122 16.14 -2.46 3.71
CA LYS A 122 16.71 -3.15 4.86
C LYS A 122 17.49 -4.32 4.31
N ASP A 123 18.78 -4.09 4.15
CA ASP A 123 19.79 -5.04 3.74
C ASP A 123 19.67 -5.63 2.32
N LYS A 124 20.52 -5.13 1.43
CA LYS A 124 21.02 -5.82 0.23
C LYS A 124 19.98 -6.51 -0.67
N THR A 125 18.80 -5.92 -0.79
CA THR A 125 17.85 -6.34 -1.81
C THR A 125 18.22 -5.68 -3.13
N THR A 126 18.54 -6.47 -4.13
CA THR A 126 18.84 -5.99 -5.49
C THR A 126 17.82 -6.58 -6.47
N ILE A 127 17.51 -5.82 -7.51
CA ILE A 127 16.80 -6.36 -8.67
C ILE A 127 17.86 -6.94 -9.60
N ARG A 128 17.66 -8.19 -10.06
CA ARG A 128 18.53 -8.91 -10.98
C ARG A 128 17.71 -9.53 -12.07
N CYS A 129 18.13 -9.36 -13.30
CA CYS A 129 17.65 -10.21 -14.39
C CYS A 129 18.40 -11.53 -14.35
N LEU A 130 17.70 -12.65 -14.19
CA LEU A 130 18.28 -13.99 -14.10
C LEU A 130 17.63 -14.95 -15.10
N CYS A 131 18.46 -15.66 -15.85
CA CYS A 131 18.03 -16.81 -16.62
C CYS A 131 17.76 -18.02 -15.72
N PRO A 132 17.08 -19.08 -16.17
CA PRO A 132 16.76 -20.25 -15.34
C PRO A 132 17.98 -20.88 -14.66
N ARG A 133 19.11 -20.99 -15.36
CA ARG A 133 20.36 -21.55 -14.81
C ARG A 133 20.93 -20.70 -13.68
N CYS A 134 21.00 -19.39 -13.86
CA CYS A 134 21.53 -18.47 -12.84
C CYS A 134 20.56 -18.33 -11.66
N LEU A 135 19.26 -18.41 -11.89
CA LEU A 135 18.25 -18.45 -10.84
C LEU A 135 18.43 -19.68 -9.94
N GLU A 136 18.68 -20.85 -10.52
CA GLU A 136 18.89 -22.08 -9.77
C GLU A 136 20.14 -21.98 -8.89
N ALA A 137 21.26 -21.49 -9.44
CA ALA A 137 22.47 -21.25 -8.67
C ALA A 137 22.24 -20.31 -7.44
N TYR A 138 21.41 -19.27 -7.60
CA TYR A 138 21.04 -18.41 -6.46
C TYR A 138 20.21 -19.14 -5.40
N LYS A 139 19.33 -20.04 -5.80
CA LYS A 139 18.52 -20.83 -4.87
C LYS A 139 19.35 -21.90 -4.15
N GLU A 140 20.21 -22.58 -4.89
CA GLU A 140 21.10 -23.64 -4.35
C GLU A 140 22.12 -23.11 -3.37
N SER A 141 22.60 -21.87 -3.53
CA SER A 141 23.52 -21.26 -2.57
C SER A 141 22.96 -21.15 -1.16
N GLY A 142 21.62 -21.13 -1.02
CA GLY A 142 20.94 -20.95 0.25
C GLY A 142 21.12 -19.55 0.90
N GLU A 143 21.99 -18.71 0.32
CA GLU A 143 22.34 -17.39 0.87
C GLU A 143 21.33 -16.29 0.52
N TYR A 144 20.47 -16.54 -0.46
CA TYR A 144 19.52 -15.56 -0.97
C TYR A 144 18.09 -16.05 -0.95
N LEU A 145 17.15 -15.11 -0.76
CA LEU A 145 15.75 -15.27 -1.10
C LEU A 145 15.54 -14.63 -2.47
N VAL A 146 15.01 -15.39 -3.42
CA VAL A 146 14.79 -14.92 -4.78
C VAL A 146 13.31 -15.03 -5.09
N ARG A 147 12.70 -13.90 -5.47
CA ARG A 147 11.28 -13.80 -5.83
C ARG A 147 11.13 -13.07 -7.16
N ARG A 148 10.22 -13.55 -8.00
CA ARG A 148 9.85 -12.85 -9.24
C ARG A 148 9.47 -11.40 -8.93
N LEU A 149 10.02 -10.42 -9.66
CA LEU A 149 9.66 -9.00 -9.50
C LEU A 149 8.24 -8.77 -9.99
N ASP A 150 7.96 -9.17 -11.23
CA ASP A 150 6.63 -9.15 -11.83
C ASP A 150 6.30 -10.53 -12.42
N PRO A 151 5.33 -11.25 -11.83
CA PRO A 151 4.90 -12.56 -12.39
C PRO A 151 4.31 -12.46 -13.80
N PHE A 152 3.82 -11.29 -14.19
CA PHE A 152 3.18 -11.03 -15.49
C PHE A 152 4.08 -10.31 -16.50
N GLN A 153 5.37 -10.16 -16.21
CA GLN A 153 6.35 -9.58 -17.13
C GLN A 153 6.28 -10.26 -18.49
N LYS A 154 6.00 -9.50 -19.55
CA LYS A 154 5.76 -10.03 -20.90
C LYS A 154 7.05 -10.22 -21.71
N ALA A 155 8.06 -9.40 -21.47
CA ALA A 155 9.34 -9.45 -22.19
C ALA A 155 10.45 -9.96 -21.27
N LYS A 156 11.32 -10.80 -21.79
CA LYS A 156 12.57 -11.20 -21.14
C LYS A 156 13.63 -10.13 -21.38
N ASP A 157 14.55 -10.00 -20.44
CA ASP A 157 15.70 -9.11 -20.53
C ASP A 157 17.01 -9.91 -20.48
N THR A 158 18.13 -9.23 -20.56
CA THR A 158 19.47 -9.86 -20.55
C THR A 158 19.87 -10.22 -19.13
N CYS A 159 20.23 -11.48 -18.90
CA CYS A 159 20.69 -11.98 -17.61
C CYS A 159 21.96 -11.24 -17.14
N ASP A 160 21.95 -10.69 -15.94
CA ASP A 160 23.07 -9.91 -15.38
C ASP A 160 24.35 -10.72 -15.19
N LEU A 161 24.29 -12.07 -15.19
CA LEU A 161 25.43 -12.93 -14.91
C LEU A 161 26.01 -13.60 -16.16
N CYS A 162 25.18 -14.07 -17.06
CA CYS A 162 25.64 -14.87 -18.20
C CYS A 162 25.15 -14.33 -19.55
N HIS A 163 24.49 -13.18 -19.58
CA HIS A 163 24.01 -12.49 -20.77
C HIS A 163 22.99 -13.28 -21.62
N SER A 164 22.50 -14.43 -21.16
CA SER A 164 21.36 -15.11 -21.77
C SER A 164 20.03 -14.44 -21.40
N THR A 165 18.94 -14.81 -22.06
CA THR A 165 17.62 -14.23 -21.76
C THR A 165 17.09 -14.69 -20.40
N GLY A 166 16.62 -13.76 -19.58
CA GLY A 166 16.12 -13.99 -18.23
C GLY A 166 14.88 -13.17 -17.89
N TRP A 167 14.52 -13.23 -16.63
CA TRP A 167 13.41 -12.51 -16.04
C TRP A 167 13.88 -11.71 -14.83
N ASP A 168 13.14 -10.68 -14.44
CA ASP A 168 13.51 -9.86 -13.29
C ASP A 168 13.08 -10.48 -11.97
N TYR A 169 14.02 -10.52 -11.04
CA TYR A 169 13.85 -11.04 -9.68
C TYR A 169 14.31 -10.03 -8.64
N VAL A 170 13.60 -10.05 -7.53
CA VAL A 170 14.05 -9.43 -6.29
C VAL A 170 14.92 -10.45 -5.57
N VAL A 171 16.19 -10.12 -5.38
CA VAL A 171 17.18 -10.95 -4.69
C VAL A 171 17.51 -10.30 -3.36
N THR A 172 17.27 -11.00 -2.25
CA THR A 172 17.52 -10.52 -0.88
C THR A 172 18.46 -11.46 -0.17
N ALA A 173 19.56 -10.96 0.38
CA ALA A 173 20.45 -11.77 1.19
C ALA A 173 19.75 -12.25 2.46
N ARG A 174 19.89 -13.53 2.81
CA ARG A 174 19.39 -14.08 4.08
C ARG A 174 20.26 -13.60 5.23
N LYS A 175 19.64 -13.19 6.33
CA LYS A 175 20.35 -12.94 7.59
C LYS A 175 20.58 -14.29 8.27
N PHE A 176 21.81 -14.77 8.31
CA PHE A 176 22.18 -15.83 9.21
C PHE A 176 22.24 -15.25 10.63
N LYS A 177 21.39 -15.73 11.52
CA LYS A 177 21.57 -15.49 12.95
C LYS A 177 22.86 -16.23 13.36
N CYS A 178 23.93 -15.50 13.60
CA CYS A 178 25.10 -16.05 14.28
C CYS A 178 24.61 -16.51 15.66
N SER A 179 24.59 -17.82 15.92
CA SER A 179 24.36 -18.35 17.24
C SER A 179 25.63 -18.04 18.05
N GLU A 180 25.60 -16.96 18.82
CA GLU A 180 26.57 -16.76 19.87
C GLU A 180 26.43 -17.94 20.87
N LYS A 181 27.31 -18.92 20.74
CA LYS A 181 27.55 -19.87 21.80
C LYS A 181 28.19 -19.10 22.94
N SER A 182 27.41 -18.83 23.98
CA SER A 182 27.91 -18.39 25.27
C SER A 182 28.86 -19.47 25.83
N ASN A 183 30.14 -19.27 25.69
CA ASN A 183 31.13 -19.97 26.50
C ASN A 183 31.06 -19.41 27.92
N SER A 184 30.26 -20.00 28.76
CA SER A 184 30.42 -19.92 30.20
C SER A 184 31.55 -20.87 30.56
N SER A 185 32.79 -20.40 30.63
CA SER A 185 33.88 -21.10 31.28
C SER A 185 33.93 -20.66 32.72
N SER A 186 33.64 -21.60 33.57
CA SER A 186 33.90 -21.61 35.01
C SER A 186 35.37 -21.25 35.32
N LYS A 187 35.57 -20.33 36.23
CA LYS A 187 36.50 -20.50 37.33
C LYS A 187 36.16 -19.52 38.43
#